data_9d0959fb63bf085cb69da553252abee8
#
_entry.id   9d0959fb63bf085cb69da553252abee8
#
_cell.length_a   1.000
_cell.length_b   1.000
_cell.length_c   1.000
_cell.angle_alpha   90.00
_cell.angle_beta   90.00
_cell.angle_gamma   90.00
#
_symmetry.space_group_name_H-M   'P 1'
#
loop_
_entity.id
_entity.type
_entity.pdbx_description
1 polymer ?
#
loop_
_entity_poly.entity_id
_entity_poly.type
_entity_poly.pdbx_seq_one_letter_code
_entity_poly.pdbx_strand_id
1 'polypeptide(L)'
;MKYSISFTEIIEASRRPIHPARDARPAMEERMTQPVIITVAITGALPRKKDNPAVPVTPSEQIESTHEAFEAGASLVHVHVRAPDESPSSDPELFARVQEGIRKHCPGMIIQFSTGGRSGAGRARGGMLPLKPDMASLSVGSNNFPTRVYENPPDLVDWLASEMLTHD
;
A
#
# COMPACT_ATOMS: atom_id res chain seq x y z
N MET A 1 -20.74 -23.92 28.90
CA MET A 1 -20.25 -25.18 28.28
C MET A 1 -18.76 -25.02 28.04
N LYS A 2 -17.93 -25.82 28.74
CA LYS A 2 -16.47 -25.83 28.55
C LYS A 2 -16.17 -26.92 27.51
N TYR A 3 -15.70 -26.57 26.35
CA TYR A 3 -15.16 -27.54 25.40
C TYR A 3 -13.72 -27.86 25.82
N SER A 4 -13.49 -29.07 26.30
CA SER A 4 -12.15 -29.60 26.53
C SER A 4 -11.80 -30.48 25.35
N ILE A 5 -10.81 -30.04 24.54
CA ILE A 5 -10.25 -30.86 23.46
C ILE A 5 -9.14 -31.72 24.08
N SER A 6 -9.21 -33.03 23.92
CA SER A 6 -8.18 -33.94 24.44
C SER A 6 -6.91 -33.88 23.60
N PHE A 7 -5.77 -34.19 24.26
CA PHE A 7 -4.47 -34.22 23.57
C PHE A 7 -4.45 -35.27 22.43
N THR A 8 -5.25 -36.32 22.54
CA THR A 8 -5.41 -37.36 21.52
C THR A 8 -6.11 -36.81 20.26
N GLU A 9 -7.13 -35.96 20.43
CA GLU A 9 -7.83 -35.32 19.31
C GLU A 9 -6.93 -34.35 18.56
N ILE A 10 -6.02 -33.67 19.26
CA ILE A 10 -5.02 -32.77 18.64
C ILE A 10 -4.03 -33.57 17.78
N ILE A 11 -3.57 -34.75 18.27
CA ILE A 11 -2.65 -35.65 17.54
C ILE A 11 -3.35 -36.26 16.31
N GLU A 12 -4.60 -36.69 16.43
CA GLU A 12 -5.37 -37.18 15.28
C GLU A 12 -5.66 -36.11 14.24
N ALA A 13 -5.98 -34.88 14.65
CA ALA A 13 -6.14 -33.77 13.74
C ALA A 13 -4.85 -33.42 12.99
N SER A 14 -3.68 -33.55 13.64
CA SER A 14 -2.36 -33.30 13.01
C SER A 14 -1.93 -34.38 12.00
N ARG A 15 -2.54 -35.58 12.05
CA ARG A 15 -2.28 -36.68 11.12
C ARG A 15 -3.18 -36.67 9.88
N ARG A 16 -4.23 -35.84 9.86
CA ARG A 16 -5.02 -35.72 8.64
C ARG A 16 -4.19 -34.98 7.60
N PRO A 17 -4.13 -35.47 6.34
CA PRO A 17 -3.47 -34.72 5.28
C PRO A 17 -4.14 -33.35 5.16
N ILE A 18 -3.36 -32.30 5.28
CA ILE A 18 -3.81 -30.90 5.28
C ILE A 18 -4.46 -30.53 3.94
N HIS A 19 -4.27 -31.35 2.92
CA HIS A 19 -5.00 -31.26 1.66
C HIS A 19 -5.45 -32.65 1.21
N PRO A 20 -6.73 -32.82 0.77
CA PRO A 20 -7.06 -33.97 -0.07
C PRO A 20 -6.09 -33.93 -1.26
N ALA A 21 -5.57 -35.08 -1.66
CA ALA A 21 -4.76 -35.18 -2.86
C ALA A 21 -5.48 -34.44 -3.96
N ARG A 22 -4.91 -33.31 -4.43
CA ARG A 22 -5.38 -32.60 -5.61
C ARG A 22 -5.01 -33.50 -6.81
N ASP A 23 -5.93 -34.40 -7.15
CA ASP A 23 -5.90 -35.04 -8.44
C ASP A 23 -6.04 -33.93 -9.50
N ALA A 24 -5.06 -33.88 -10.39
CA ALA A 24 -4.87 -32.93 -11.47
C ALA A 24 -4.48 -31.51 -11.03
N ARG A 25 -3.18 -31.27 -10.98
CA ARG A 25 -2.68 -29.89 -11.19
C ARG A 25 -3.17 -29.43 -12.55
N PRO A 26 -3.88 -28.29 -12.66
CA PRO A 26 -4.19 -27.74 -13.98
C PRO A 26 -2.89 -27.65 -14.78
N ALA A 27 -2.95 -27.94 -16.07
CA ALA A 27 -1.81 -27.89 -16.95
C ALA A 27 -1.11 -26.54 -16.78
N MET A 28 0.21 -26.51 -16.90
CA MET A 28 1.02 -25.29 -16.65
C MET A 28 0.54 -24.09 -17.48
N GLU A 29 -0.06 -24.37 -18.63
CA GLU A 29 -0.69 -23.41 -19.53
C GLU A 29 -1.95 -22.73 -18.94
N GLU A 30 -2.81 -23.45 -18.21
CA GLU A 30 -3.99 -22.89 -17.54
C GLU A 30 -3.61 -21.99 -16.35
N ARG A 31 -2.46 -22.23 -15.71
CA ARG A 31 -1.95 -21.39 -14.62
C ARG A 31 -1.38 -20.04 -15.11
N MET A 32 -0.96 -19.96 -16.37
CA MET A 32 -0.41 -18.74 -16.98
C MET A 32 -1.46 -17.76 -17.49
N THR A 33 -2.75 -18.13 -17.48
CA THR A 33 -3.85 -17.29 -17.96
C THR A 33 -4.53 -16.45 -16.87
N GLN A 34 -4.13 -16.61 -15.60
CA GLN A 34 -4.68 -15.79 -14.53
C GLN A 34 -3.92 -14.47 -14.43
N PRO A 35 -4.59 -13.32 -14.61
CA PRO A 35 -3.94 -12.03 -14.48
C PRO A 35 -3.43 -11.80 -13.06
N VAL A 36 -2.26 -11.19 -12.94
CA VAL A 36 -1.65 -10.82 -11.66
C VAL A 36 -1.61 -9.30 -11.58
N ILE A 37 -2.04 -8.75 -10.44
CA ILE A 37 -1.90 -7.31 -10.15
C ILE A 37 -0.50 -7.09 -9.58
N ILE A 38 0.31 -6.27 -10.27
CA ILE A 38 1.63 -5.87 -9.82
C ILE A 38 1.54 -4.46 -9.24
N THR A 39 1.76 -4.35 -7.94
CA THR A 39 1.82 -3.08 -7.21
C THR A 39 3.26 -2.68 -6.97
N VAL A 40 3.63 -1.47 -7.37
CA VAL A 40 4.95 -0.91 -7.08
C VAL A 40 4.86 0.16 -5.99
N ALA A 41 5.76 0.12 -5.00
CA ALA A 41 5.93 1.14 -3.97
C ALA A 41 7.29 1.82 -4.18
N ILE A 42 7.31 2.89 -4.96
CA ILE A 42 8.52 3.52 -5.51
C ILE A 42 9.42 4.18 -4.47
N THR A 43 8.85 4.77 -3.40
CA THR A 43 9.62 5.61 -2.45
C THR A 43 9.54 5.09 -1.01
N GLY A 44 8.35 4.68 -0.55
CA GLY A 44 8.11 4.36 0.86
C GLY A 44 8.21 5.59 1.78
N ALA A 45 8.10 5.39 3.10
CA ALA A 45 8.08 6.47 4.08
C ALA A 45 9.43 6.75 4.77
N LEU A 46 10.40 5.85 4.71
CA LEU A 46 11.65 5.95 5.50
C LEU A 46 12.91 6.14 4.67
N PRO A 47 13.15 5.39 3.56
CA PRO A 47 14.41 5.44 2.84
C PRO A 47 14.73 6.86 2.36
N ARG A 48 15.99 7.22 2.39
CA ARG A 48 16.53 8.51 1.92
C ARG A 48 17.63 8.25 0.89
N LYS A 49 18.01 9.26 0.13
CA LYS A 49 19.11 9.14 -0.84
C LYS A 49 20.45 8.74 -0.21
N LYS A 50 20.68 9.11 1.06
CA LYS A 50 21.84 8.65 1.83
C LYS A 50 21.85 7.14 2.08
N ASP A 51 20.67 6.49 2.13
CA ASP A 51 20.53 5.06 2.36
C ASP A 51 20.64 4.29 1.03
N ASN A 52 20.05 4.87 -0.03
CA ASN A 52 20.15 4.41 -1.41
C ASN A 52 19.96 5.60 -2.37
N PRO A 53 20.97 5.97 -3.17
CA PRO A 53 20.88 7.10 -4.10
C PRO A 53 19.75 7.00 -5.13
N ALA A 54 19.29 5.78 -5.44
CA ALA A 54 18.20 5.53 -6.38
C ALA A 54 16.79 5.80 -5.82
N VAL A 55 16.63 6.13 -4.52
CA VAL A 55 15.32 6.45 -3.95
C VAL A 55 14.75 7.70 -4.64
N PRO A 56 13.57 7.61 -5.30
CA PRO A 56 12.95 8.74 -5.94
C PRO A 56 12.31 9.66 -4.88
N VAL A 57 12.82 10.87 -4.74
CA VAL A 57 12.39 11.85 -3.72
C VAL A 57 11.55 12.94 -4.35
N THR A 58 12.03 13.54 -5.45
CA THR A 58 11.33 14.63 -6.14
C THR A 58 10.14 14.10 -6.95
N PRO A 59 9.12 14.93 -7.22
CA PRO A 59 8.02 14.52 -8.09
C PRO A 59 8.46 13.99 -9.46
N SER A 60 9.48 14.60 -10.10
CA SER A 60 10.00 14.10 -11.37
C SER A 60 10.63 12.71 -11.27
N GLU A 61 11.45 12.46 -10.25
CA GLU A 61 12.02 11.13 -10.01
C GLU A 61 10.95 10.07 -9.71
N GLN A 62 9.89 10.45 -8.97
CA GLN A 62 8.77 9.55 -8.68
C GLN A 62 7.97 9.21 -9.94
N ILE A 63 7.74 10.19 -10.80
CA ILE A 63 7.05 9.98 -12.09
C ILE A 63 7.90 9.08 -12.98
N GLU A 64 9.20 9.33 -13.10
CA GLU A 64 10.12 8.52 -13.90
C GLU A 64 10.17 7.07 -13.41
N SER A 65 10.40 6.87 -12.11
CA SER A 65 10.42 5.53 -11.50
C SER A 65 9.08 4.78 -11.64
N THR A 66 7.95 5.53 -11.60
CA THR A 66 6.64 4.93 -11.87
C THR A 66 6.50 4.52 -13.32
N HIS A 67 6.97 5.36 -14.26
CA HIS A 67 6.93 5.05 -15.69
C HIS A 67 7.78 3.83 -16.04
N GLU A 68 8.99 3.71 -15.49
CA GLU A 68 9.82 2.50 -15.65
C GLU A 68 9.09 1.23 -15.15
N ALA A 69 8.42 1.32 -13.99
CA ALA A 69 7.65 0.21 -13.44
C ALA A 69 6.41 -0.11 -14.30
N PHE A 70 5.74 0.90 -14.85
CA PHE A 70 4.61 0.77 -15.77
C PHE A 70 5.03 0.04 -17.05
N GLU A 71 6.13 0.43 -17.68
CA GLU A 71 6.69 -0.24 -18.86
C GLU A 71 7.09 -1.69 -18.56
N ALA A 72 7.48 -1.99 -17.31
CA ALA A 72 7.77 -3.34 -16.83
C ALA A 72 6.52 -4.16 -16.49
N GLY A 73 5.30 -3.59 -16.61
CA GLY A 73 4.03 -4.28 -16.40
C GLY A 73 3.35 -4.04 -15.04
N ALA A 74 3.81 -3.07 -14.24
CA ALA A 74 3.09 -2.67 -13.04
C ALA A 74 1.76 -2.01 -13.39
N SER A 75 0.70 -2.36 -12.67
CA SER A 75 -0.66 -1.86 -12.88
C SER A 75 -1.15 -0.92 -11.77
N LEU A 76 -0.46 -0.91 -10.61
CA LEU A 76 -0.78 -0.06 -9.48
C LEU A 76 0.48 0.54 -8.88
N VAL A 77 0.47 1.85 -8.55
CA VAL A 77 1.54 2.52 -7.83
C VAL A 77 1.06 3.01 -6.47
N HIS A 78 1.86 2.75 -5.42
CA HIS A 78 1.66 3.29 -4.08
C HIS A 78 2.59 4.48 -3.85
N VAL A 79 2.01 5.66 -3.65
CA VAL A 79 2.72 6.95 -3.63
C VAL A 79 2.91 7.46 -2.21
N HIS A 80 4.15 7.82 -1.89
CA HIS A 80 4.54 8.65 -0.77
C HIS A 80 5.30 9.87 -1.29
N VAL A 81 4.84 11.07 -0.99
CA VAL A 81 5.60 12.28 -1.37
C VAL A 81 6.59 12.71 -0.29
N ARG A 82 7.58 13.48 -0.68
CA ARG A 82 8.68 13.93 0.18
C ARG A 82 8.85 15.44 0.12
N ALA A 83 9.13 16.04 1.27
CA ALA A 83 9.57 17.41 1.35
C ALA A 83 11.00 17.57 0.78
N PRO A 84 11.47 18.82 0.52
CA PRO A 84 12.81 19.05 -0.03
C PRO A 84 13.98 18.51 0.80
N ASP A 85 13.78 18.35 2.10
CA ASP A 85 14.74 17.74 3.03
C ASP A 85 14.65 16.20 3.09
N GLU A 86 13.92 15.61 2.14
CA GLU A 86 13.64 14.18 2.03
C GLU A 86 12.74 13.62 3.14
N SER A 87 12.20 14.43 4.05
CA SER A 87 11.26 13.96 5.05
C SER A 87 9.91 13.56 4.41
N PRO A 88 9.19 12.57 4.99
CA PRO A 88 7.84 12.26 4.54
C PRO A 88 6.95 13.49 4.62
N SER A 89 6.08 13.68 3.62
CA SER A 89 5.15 14.81 3.53
C SER A 89 3.72 14.34 3.26
N SER A 90 2.74 15.11 3.72
CA SER A 90 1.32 15.00 3.33
C SER A 90 0.85 16.19 2.50
N ASP A 91 1.78 16.96 1.92
CA ASP A 91 1.47 18.13 1.12
C ASP A 91 0.65 17.76 -0.12
N PRO A 92 -0.61 18.27 -0.24
CA PRO A 92 -1.46 18.00 -1.38
C PRO A 92 -0.88 18.46 -2.72
N GLU A 93 -0.10 19.56 -2.74
CA GLU A 93 0.49 20.08 -3.98
C GLU A 93 1.54 19.11 -4.54
N LEU A 94 2.33 18.46 -3.66
CA LEU A 94 3.28 17.43 -4.08
C LEU A 94 2.57 16.20 -4.64
N PHE A 95 1.48 15.78 -3.99
CA PHE A 95 0.64 14.68 -4.50
C PHE A 95 0.01 15.03 -5.85
N ALA A 96 -0.52 16.24 -6.02
CA ALA A 96 -1.10 16.68 -7.28
C ALA A 96 -0.10 16.62 -8.43
N ARG A 97 1.13 17.11 -8.21
CA ARG A 97 2.19 17.10 -9.23
C ARG A 97 2.59 15.67 -9.63
N VAL A 98 2.71 14.76 -8.67
CA VAL A 98 3.03 13.36 -8.94
C VAL A 98 1.87 12.69 -9.68
N GLN A 99 0.62 12.91 -9.24
CA GLN A 99 -0.57 12.36 -9.90
C GLN A 99 -0.70 12.82 -11.34
N GLU A 100 -0.55 14.13 -11.61
CA GLU A 100 -0.62 14.69 -12.95
C GLU A 100 0.41 14.03 -13.87
N GLY A 101 1.66 13.91 -13.41
CA GLY A 101 2.71 13.28 -14.20
C GLY A 101 2.46 11.80 -14.46
N ILE A 102 1.99 11.05 -13.47
CA ILE A 102 1.65 9.64 -13.65
C ILE A 102 0.48 9.47 -14.62
N ARG A 103 -0.61 10.26 -14.47
CA ARG A 103 -1.74 10.23 -15.41
C ARG A 103 -1.31 10.51 -16.84
N LYS A 104 -0.35 11.43 -17.04
CA LYS A 104 0.16 11.80 -18.35
C LYS A 104 1.04 10.73 -19.00
N HIS A 105 1.91 10.07 -18.20
CA HIS A 105 2.95 9.18 -18.73
C HIS A 105 2.63 7.69 -18.56
N CYS A 106 1.69 7.33 -17.68
CA CYS A 106 1.32 5.95 -17.37
C CYS A 106 -0.21 5.77 -17.53
N PRO A 107 -0.76 5.83 -18.75
CA PRO A 107 -2.22 5.78 -18.96
C PRO A 107 -2.79 4.44 -18.46
N GLY A 108 -3.82 4.52 -17.59
CA GLY A 108 -4.46 3.36 -16.99
C GLY A 108 -3.79 2.83 -15.71
N MET A 109 -2.67 3.41 -15.26
CA MET A 109 -2.07 3.10 -13.97
C MET A 109 -3.02 3.47 -12.82
N ILE A 110 -3.28 2.53 -11.93
CA ILE A 110 -4.04 2.78 -10.69
C ILE A 110 -3.14 3.50 -9.69
N ILE A 111 -3.56 4.68 -9.23
CA ILE A 111 -2.80 5.50 -8.28
C ILE A 111 -3.38 5.35 -6.89
N GLN A 112 -2.60 4.80 -5.97
CA GLN A 112 -2.93 4.72 -4.56
C GLN A 112 -2.11 5.74 -3.75
N PHE A 113 -2.78 6.66 -3.05
CA PHE A 113 -2.12 7.56 -2.12
C PHE A 113 -1.96 6.97 -0.73
N SER A 114 -0.82 7.22 -0.12
CA SER A 114 -0.56 6.83 1.27
C SER A 114 -1.13 7.88 2.23
N THR A 115 -2.02 7.46 3.14
CA THR A 115 -2.45 8.27 4.28
C THR A 115 -1.62 7.97 5.54
N GLY A 116 -0.39 7.50 5.37
CA GLY A 116 0.43 7.03 6.48
C GLY A 116 0.84 8.12 7.49
N GLY A 117 0.75 7.83 8.78
CA GLY A 117 1.07 8.76 9.88
C GLY A 117 2.55 9.15 10.03
N ARG A 118 3.42 8.71 9.12
CA ARG A 118 4.81 9.18 9.05
C ARG A 118 4.96 10.48 8.27
N SER A 119 4.00 10.78 7.40
CA SER A 119 3.98 11.95 6.52
C SER A 119 3.25 13.14 7.13
N GLY A 120 2.60 12.96 8.26
CA GLY A 120 1.84 13.99 8.96
C GLY A 120 1.08 13.43 10.15
N ALA A 121 0.48 14.31 10.95
CA ALA A 121 -0.32 13.95 12.10
C ALA A 121 -1.80 14.31 11.90
N GLY A 122 -2.70 13.56 12.53
CA GLY A 122 -4.12 13.83 12.52
C GLY A 122 -4.68 13.94 11.09
N ARG A 123 -5.55 14.91 10.87
CA ARG A 123 -6.28 15.08 9.60
C ARG A 123 -5.41 15.54 8.42
N ALA A 124 -4.19 16.05 8.65
CA ALA A 124 -3.27 16.34 7.56
C ALA A 124 -2.99 15.10 6.68
N ARG A 125 -3.12 13.90 7.25
CA ARG A 125 -2.95 12.62 6.53
C ARG A 125 -3.97 12.39 5.41
N GLY A 126 -5.10 13.06 5.41
CA GLY A 126 -6.15 12.97 4.40
C GLY A 126 -6.24 14.20 3.49
N GLY A 127 -5.37 15.20 3.67
CA GLY A 127 -5.44 16.47 2.94
C GLY A 127 -5.35 16.35 1.41
N MET A 128 -4.81 15.24 0.89
CA MET A 128 -4.71 14.97 -0.55
C MET A 128 -5.92 14.21 -1.13
N LEU A 129 -6.86 13.72 -0.30
CA LEU A 129 -8.02 12.95 -0.78
C LEU A 129 -8.92 13.72 -1.77
N PRO A 130 -9.09 15.06 -1.64
CA PRO A 130 -9.81 15.85 -2.65
C PRO A 130 -9.24 15.79 -4.07
N LEU A 131 -8.00 15.33 -4.24
CA LEU A 131 -7.39 15.09 -5.56
C LEU A 131 -7.94 13.84 -6.27
N LYS A 132 -8.80 13.06 -5.61
CA LYS A 132 -9.46 11.87 -6.15
C LYS A 132 -8.46 10.86 -6.73
N PRO A 133 -7.55 10.28 -5.92
CA PRO A 133 -6.78 9.13 -6.35
C PRO A 133 -7.72 7.93 -6.59
N ASP A 134 -7.30 6.94 -7.38
CA ASP A 134 -8.12 5.73 -7.58
C ASP A 134 -8.26 4.90 -6.31
N MET A 135 -7.28 5.01 -5.39
CA MET A 135 -7.27 4.35 -4.09
C MET A 135 -6.54 5.20 -3.05
N ALA A 136 -6.85 4.97 -1.79
CA ALA A 136 -6.06 5.46 -0.67
C ALA A 136 -5.86 4.36 0.38
N SER A 137 -4.70 4.35 1.03
CA SER A 137 -4.45 3.38 2.10
C SER A 137 -5.16 3.81 3.40
N LEU A 138 -5.70 2.86 4.16
CA LEU A 138 -6.30 3.11 5.47
C LEU A 138 -5.76 2.13 6.50
N SER A 139 -5.06 2.64 7.52
CA SER A 139 -4.70 1.85 8.70
C SER A 139 -5.82 1.92 9.72
N VAL A 140 -6.45 0.79 10.01
CA VAL A 140 -7.67 0.72 10.86
C VAL A 140 -7.38 0.55 12.36
N GLY A 141 -6.12 0.63 12.76
CA GLY A 141 -5.73 0.55 14.17
C GLY A 141 -4.27 0.94 14.41
N SER A 142 -3.96 1.29 15.65
CA SER A 142 -2.61 1.63 16.08
C SER A 142 -1.72 0.39 16.16
N ASN A 143 -0.44 0.55 15.82
CA ASN A 143 0.56 -0.52 15.86
C ASN A 143 1.75 -0.10 16.74
N ASN A 144 2.26 -1.04 17.53
CA ASN A 144 3.47 -0.85 18.30
C ASN A 144 4.71 -1.17 17.45
N PHE A 145 5.56 -0.17 17.27
CA PHE A 145 6.94 -0.36 16.80
C PHE A 145 7.90 -0.38 18.00
N PRO A 146 9.13 -0.88 17.86
CA PRO A 146 10.04 -1.03 19.01
C PRO A 146 10.29 0.24 19.83
N THR A 147 10.21 1.42 19.21
CA THR A 147 10.53 2.71 19.84
C THR A 147 9.38 3.69 19.90
N ARG A 148 8.23 3.38 19.28
CA ARG A 148 7.06 4.28 19.23
C ARG A 148 5.79 3.56 18.86
N VAL A 149 4.65 4.16 19.19
CA VAL A 149 3.36 3.76 18.62
C VAL A 149 3.17 4.43 17.25
N TYR A 150 2.70 3.68 16.28
CA TYR A 150 2.15 4.22 15.04
C TYR A 150 0.65 4.44 15.25
N GLU A 151 0.29 5.68 15.52
CA GLU A 151 -1.04 6.04 16.00
C GLU A 151 -2.07 6.06 14.88
N ASN A 152 -3.18 5.37 15.10
CA ASN A 152 -4.40 5.41 14.29
C ASN A 152 -5.58 5.37 15.27
N PRO A 153 -5.89 6.47 15.95
CA PRO A 153 -7.02 6.54 16.88
C PRO A 153 -8.35 6.39 16.10
N PRO A 154 -9.39 5.81 16.72
CA PRO A 154 -10.65 5.49 16.04
C PRO A 154 -11.31 6.68 15.34
N ASP A 155 -11.34 7.84 15.96
CA ASP A 155 -11.91 9.07 15.40
C ASP A 155 -11.19 9.53 14.12
N LEU A 156 -9.87 9.34 14.03
CA LEU A 156 -9.11 9.62 12.82
C LEU A 156 -9.38 8.57 11.73
N VAL A 157 -9.49 7.30 12.09
CA VAL A 157 -9.82 6.22 11.16
C VAL A 157 -11.20 6.47 10.54
N ASP A 158 -12.20 6.78 11.37
CA ASP A 158 -13.58 7.06 10.93
C ASP A 158 -13.61 8.30 10.02
N TRP A 159 -12.87 9.36 10.38
CA TRP A 159 -12.77 10.56 9.56
C TRP A 159 -12.11 10.26 8.20
N LEU A 160 -10.97 9.57 8.17
CA LEU A 160 -10.29 9.21 6.91
C LEU A 160 -11.19 8.35 6.01
N ALA A 161 -11.89 7.37 6.58
CA ALA A 161 -12.84 6.54 5.82
C ALA A 161 -13.98 7.38 5.23
N SER A 162 -14.53 8.33 6.01
CA SER A 162 -15.57 9.25 5.55
C SER A 162 -15.09 10.17 4.43
N GLU A 163 -13.87 10.71 4.52
CA GLU A 163 -13.28 11.53 3.45
C GLU A 163 -13.05 10.71 2.18
N MET A 164 -12.58 9.45 2.29
CA MET A 164 -12.43 8.57 1.14
C MET A 164 -13.76 8.35 0.42
N LEU A 165 -14.84 8.08 1.15
CA LEU A 165 -16.18 7.94 0.58
C LEU A 165 -16.74 9.25 -0.01
N THR A 166 -16.35 10.39 0.54
CA THR A 166 -16.81 11.71 0.06
C THR A 166 -16.16 12.08 -1.27
N HIS A 167 -14.94 11.63 -1.49
CA HIS A 167 -14.12 11.98 -2.66
C HIS A 167 -13.99 10.85 -3.69
N ASP A 168 -14.72 9.75 -3.51
CA ASP A 168 -14.77 8.63 -4.45
C ASP A 168 -15.30 9.05 -5.86
#